data_eff65d436176d680f07a9a99883184ac
#
_entry.id   eff65d436176d680f07a9a99883184ac
#
_cell.length_a   1.000
_cell.length_b   1.000
_cell.length_c   1.000
_cell.angle_alpha   90.00
_cell.angle_beta   90.00
_cell.angle_gamma   90.00
#
_symmetry.space_group_name_H-M   'P 1'
#
loop_
_entity.id
_entity.type
_entity.pdbx_description
1 polymer ?
#
loop_
_entity_poly.entity_id
_entity_poly.type
_entity_poly.pdbx_seq_one_letter_code
_entity_poly.pdbx_strand_id
1 'polypeptide(L)'
;MATNKLVIIACGGGSTNMSYHALKGLRDLGDGFADVEYHFVDMSRNNYDKIEPIGDFYQVKRLATNDRNELNGSGGDRVVTAKEAVANAPMFLDSIKLTKKETNVFVCVAFTASGGSGSSLGIAITDILMEKNIPVFNLIIGDSGDALKLRNTQAVLATLNMKATNKNKCLISYYVNNAEMNKSQTQAEKLANDKFKNVMATMCLFLSGDNESLDSTDMSNFINQHDYKSIKMPAGLYSLTFHTGNDAITLPDHCLPTVARTLTLAGKDVHFDLNVLHHKIGAVTSENAIAIFGENSFPLHIVASSGLLKEEIAQLAKLNQASAQRQNDLKSTMIEAPVQSIQDEDTDMFF
;
A
#
# COMPACT_ATOMS: atom_id res chain seq x y z
N MET A 1 28.59 7.15 -9.39
CA MET A 1 27.90 7.03 -8.09
C MET A 1 27.08 5.74 -8.16
N ALA A 2 26.85 5.04 -7.04
CA ALA A 2 25.96 3.89 -7.07
C ALA A 2 24.53 4.38 -7.33
N THR A 3 23.85 3.79 -8.32
CA THR A 3 22.46 4.12 -8.63
C THR A 3 21.55 3.73 -7.45
N ASN A 4 20.61 4.58 -7.10
CA ASN A 4 19.63 4.26 -6.07
C ASN A 4 18.69 3.17 -6.57
N LYS A 5 18.29 2.26 -5.70
CA LYS A 5 17.50 1.08 -6.00
C LYS A 5 16.16 1.13 -5.30
N LEU A 6 15.10 0.88 -6.04
CA LEU A 6 13.76 0.65 -5.50
C LEU A 6 13.41 -0.84 -5.58
N VAL A 7 13.26 -1.47 -4.43
CA VAL A 7 12.81 -2.86 -4.32
C VAL A 7 11.31 -2.88 -4.10
N ILE A 8 10.57 -3.47 -5.04
CA ILE A 8 9.12 -3.63 -4.94
C ILE A 8 8.81 -5.04 -4.47
N ILE A 9 8.16 -5.17 -3.32
CA ILE A 9 7.71 -6.43 -2.75
C ILE A 9 6.19 -6.51 -2.88
N ALA A 10 5.71 -7.35 -3.80
CA ALA A 10 4.30 -7.60 -4.01
C ALA A 10 3.81 -8.76 -3.15
N CYS A 11 2.93 -8.49 -2.18
CA CYS A 11 2.44 -9.46 -1.21
C CYS A 11 1.02 -9.93 -1.57
N GLY A 12 0.87 -11.22 -1.87
CA GLY A 12 -0.42 -11.85 -2.19
C GLY A 12 -0.89 -11.64 -3.63
N GLY A 13 -1.87 -12.44 -4.06
CA GLY A 13 -2.30 -12.50 -5.46
C GLY A 13 -2.82 -11.19 -6.05
N GLY A 14 -3.54 -10.39 -5.28
CA GLY A 14 -4.07 -9.10 -5.75
C GLY A 14 -2.95 -8.11 -6.07
N SER A 15 -1.92 -8.04 -5.24
CA SER A 15 -0.76 -7.18 -5.49
C SER A 15 0.17 -7.72 -6.58
N THR A 16 0.23 -9.05 -6.77
CA THR A 16 0.93 -9.65 -7.90
C THR A 16 0.35 -9.16 -9.23
N ASN A 17 -0.97 -9.19 -9.37
CA ASN A 17 -1.64 -8.67 -10.57
C ASN A 17 -1.42 -7.16 -10.73
N MET A 18 -1.59 -6.38 -9.66
CA MET A 18 -1.34 -4.93 -9.66
C MET A 18 0.09 -4.60 -10.07
N SER A 19 1.08 -5.24 -9.45
CA SER A 19 2.50 -5.00 -9.73
C SER A 19 2.84 -5.35 -11.18
N TYR A 20 2.30 -6.43 -11.70
CA TYR A 20 2.50 -6.78 -13.08
C TYR A 20 1.91 -5.75 -14.04
N HIS A 21 0.62 -5.40 -13.88
CA HIS A 21 -0.07 -4.54 -14.85
C HIS A 21 0.28 -3.06 -14.71
N ALA A 22 0.51 -2.60 -13.48
CA ALA A 22 0.77 -1.18 -13.22
C ALA A 22 2.26 -0.84 -13.21
N LEU A 23 3.12 -1.74 -12.75
CA LEU A 23 4.50 -1.41 -12.37
C LEU A 23 5.57 -2.09 -13.25
N LYS A 24 5.22 -3.04 -14.10
CA LYS A 24 6.21 -3.78 -14.90
C LYS A 24 7.08 -2.88 -15.78
N GLY A 25 6.52 -1.78 -16.27
CA GLY A 25 7.24 -0.81 -17.13
C GLY A 25 8.26 0.06 -16.40
N LEU A 26 8.30 0.03 -15.06
CA LEU A 26 9.23 0.87 -14.30
C LEU A 26 10.70 0.45 -14.46
N ARG A 27 10.98 -0.82 -14.79
CA ARG A 27 12.34 -1.31 -15.02
C ARG A 27 13.00 -0.69 -16.24
N ASP A 28 12.18 -0.23 -17.19
CA ASP A 28 12.64 0.24 -18.51
C ASP A 28 12.61 1.78 -18.60
N LEU A 29 12.42 2.48 -17.48
CA LEU A 29 12.39 3.95 -17.48
C LEU A 29 13.75 4.56 -17.85
N GLY A 30 14.86 3.87 -17.56
CA GLY A 30 16.20 4.30 -17.95
C GLY A 30 16.76 5.46 -17.13
N ASP A 31 17.67 6.23 -17.73
CA ASP A 31 18.39 7.30 -17.04
C ASP A 31 17.47 8.35 -16.40
N GLY A 32 17.84 8.80 -15.23
CA GLY A 32 17.05 9.75 -14.42
C GLY A 32 16.04 9.10 -13.50
N PHE A 33 16.00 7.76 -13.43
CA PHE A 33 15.13 7.00 -12.55
C PHE A 33 15.95 6.03 -11.69
N ALA A 34 15.41 5.66 -10.52
CA ALA A 34 16.00 4.60 -9.71
C ALA A 34 15.90 3.25 -10.41
N ASP A 35 16.87 2.38 -10.20
CA ASP A 35 16.77 0.98 -10.63
C ASP A 35 15.67 0.25 -9.88
N VAL A 36 14.88 -0.57 -10.59
CA VAL A 36 13.74 -1.27 -9.98
C VAL A 36 13.97 -2.78 -9.98
N GLU A 37 13.78 -3.38 -8.81
CA GLU A 37 13.80 -4.82 -8.59
C GLU A 37 12.46 -5.31 -8.03
N TYR A 38 11.96 -6.45 -8.53
CA TYR A 38 10.67 -7.00 -8.12
C TYR A 38 10.84 -8.32 -7.39
N HIS A 39 10.09 -8.45 -6.28
CA HIS A 39 9.90 -9.72 -5.57
C HIS A 39 8.42 -9.95 -5.30
N PHE A 40 7.99 -11.18 -5.49
CA PHE A 40 6.62 -11.61 -5.25
C PHE A 40 6.61 -12.61 -4.10
N VAL A 41 5.69 -12.41 -3.16
CA VAL A 41 5.55 -13.30 -2.00
C VAL A 41 4.08 -13.62 -1.75
N ASP A 42 3.72 -14.90 -1.80
CA ASP A 42 2.35 -15.35 -1.53
C ASP A 42 2.34 -16.80 -1.03
N MET A 43 1.21 -17.23 -0.50
CA MET A 43 0.92 -18.63 -0.14
C MET A 43 0.53 -19.47 -1.36
N SER A 44 0.11 -18.83 -2.46
CA SER A 44 -0.29 -19.50 -3.70
C SER A 44 0.43 -18.92 -4.91
N ARG A 45 0.90 -19.79 -5.81
CA ARG A 45 1.49 -19.38 -7.09
C ARG A 45 0.47 -19.02 -8.17
N ASN A 46 -0.81 -19.31 -7.96
CA ASN A 46 -1.83 -19.25 -9.01
C ASN A 46 -1.89 -17.92 -9.78
N ASN A 47 -1.63 -16.80 -9.13
CA ASN A 47 -1.62 -15.50 -9.79
C ASN A 47 -0.28 -15.22 -10.48
N TYR A 48 0.83 -15.59 -9.84
CA TYR A 48 2.16 -15.42 -10.40
C TYR A 48 2.37 -16.26 -11.67
N ASP A 49 1.87 -17.48 -11.69
CA ASP A 49 2.01 -18.39 -12.86
C ASP A 49 1.19 -17.93 -14.09
N LYS A 50 0.33 -16.93 -13.95
CA LYS A 50 -0.45 -16.34 -15.04
C LYS A 50 0.18 -15.10 -15.66
N ILE A 51 1.25 -14.60 -15.09
CA ILE A 51 1.94 -13.41 -15.57
C ILE A 51 3.30 -13.78 -16.17
N GLU A 52 3.81 -12.89 -17.04
CA GLU A 52 5.19 -12.97 -17.49
C GLU A 52 6.14 -12.73 -16.31
N PRO A 53 7.16 -13.57 -16.09
CA PRO A 53 8.08 -13.39 -14.96
C PRO A 53 8.86 -12.08 -15.08
N ILE A 54 8.65 -11.16 -14.14
CA ILE A 54 9.41 -9.89 -14.05
C ILE A 54 10.28 -9.79 -12.79
N GLY A 55 10.22 -10.80 -11.91
CA GLY A 55 10.98 -10.90 -10.68
C GLY A 55 10.83 -12.26 -10.02
N ASP A 56 11.46 -12.45 -8.87
CA ASP A 56 11.49 -13.72 -8.16
C ASP A 56 10.21 -13.94 -7.34
N PHE A 57 9.77 -15.21 -7.28
CA PHE A 57 8.61 -15.62 -6.47
C PHE A 57 9.04 -16.43 -5.26
N TYR A 58 8.63 -16.00 -4.08
CA TYR A 58 8.80 -16.73 -2.83
C TYR A 58 7.46 -17.30 -2.36
N GLN A 59 7.38 -18.63 -2.30
CA GLN A 59 6.20 -19.30 -1.79
C GLN A 59 6.26 -19.45 -0.28
N VAL A 60 5.31 -18.86 0.42
CA VAL A 60 5.14 -19.05 1.85
C VAL A 60 4.56 -20.44 2.11
N LYS A 61 5.30 -21.26 2.83
CA LYS A 61 4.83 -22.59 3.22
C LYS A 61 3.82 -22.45 4.36
N ARG A 62 2.66 -23.09 4.21
CA ARG A 62 1.71 -23.22 5.33
C ARG A 62 2.24 -24.29 6.28
N LEU A 63 2.21 -24.00 7.58
CA LEU A 63 2.39 -25.00 8.60
C LEU A 63 1.19 -25.97 8.53
N ALA A 64 1.44 -27.26 8.31
CA ALA A 64 0.40 -28.26 8.19
C ALA A 64 -0.45 -28.30 9.46
N THR A 65 -1.68 -27.81 9.38
CA THR A 65 -2.73 -28.13 10.36
C THR A 65 -3.53 -29.29 9.79
N ASN A 66 -3.79 -30.28 10.61
CA ASN A 66 -4.11 -31.67 10.28
C ASN A 66 -5.19 -32.00 9.22
N ASP A 67 -5.95 -31.04 8.68
CA ASP A 67 -7.06 -31.36 7.78
C ASP A 67 -7.24 -30.44 6.55
N ARG A 68 -6.30 -29.56 6.25
CA ARG A 68 -6.44 -28.64 5.10
C ARG A 68 -5.20 -28.58 4.21
N ASN A 69 -4.54 -29.70 4.01
CA ASN A 69 -3.26 -29.80 3.28
C ASN A 69 -3.29 -29.39 1.80
N GLU A 70 -4.45 -29.11 1.22
CA GLU A 70 -4.60 -28.87 -0.23
C GLU A 70 -5.20 -27.52 -0.63
N LEU A 71 -5.54 -26.63 0.34
CA LEU A 71 -6.07 -25.33 -0.01
C LEU A 71 -4.94 -24.35 -0.34
N ASN A 72 -4.74 -24.08 -1.61
CA ASN A 72 -3.91 -22.99 -2.10
C ASN A 72 -4.55 -21.64 -1.73
N GLY A 73 -3.83 -20.83 -0.94
CA GLY A 73 -4.27 -19.47 -0.54
C GLY A 73 -5.00 -19.41 0.80
N SER A 74 -5.46 -18.23 1.15
CA SER A 74 -6.05 -17.92 2.46
C SER A 74 -7.58 -17.94 2.51
N GLY A 75 -8.25 -17.94 1.35
CA GLY A 75 -9.70 -17.75 1.28
C GLY A 75 -10.18 -16.40 1.87
N GLY A 76 -9.31 -15.41 1.96
CA GLY A 76 -9.60 -14.12 2.58
C GLY A 76 -9.42 -14.09 4.11
N ASP A 77 -9.07 -15.23 4.74
CA ASP A 77 -8.90 -15.31 6.19
C ASP A 77 -7.50 -14.85 6.63
N ARG A 78 -7.45 -13.66 7.25
CA ARG A 78 -6.23 -13.10 7.80
C ARG A 78 -5.73 -13.81 9.05
N VAL A 79 -6.63 -14.33 9.87
CA VAL A 79 -6.25 -14.95 11.16
C VAL A 79 -5.43 -16.22 10.90
N VAL A 80 -5.89 -17.02 9.94
CA VAL A 80 -5.19 -18.24 9.53
C VAL A 80 -3.80 -17.92 8.95
N THR A 81 -3.66 -16.82 8.21
CA THR A 81 -2.42 -16.49 7.50
C THR A 81 -1.44 -15.65 8.31
N ALA A 82 -1.87 -15.06 9.42
CA ALA A 82 -1.02 -14.17 10.21
C ALA A 82 0.18 -14.88 10.83
N LYS A 83 0.00 -16.12 11.30
CA LYS A 83 1.10 -16.92 11.90
C LYS A 83 2.15 -17.27 10.88
N GLU A 84 1.72 -17.74 9.71
CA GLU A 84 2.60 -18.10 8.60
C GLU A 84 3.34 -16.86 8.06
N ALA A 85 2.65 -15.72 7.96
CA ALA A 85 3.26 -14.47 7.55
C ALA A 85 4.38 -14.04 8.49
N VAL A 86 4.14 -14.06 9.79
CA VAL A 86 5.16 -13.70 10.80
C VAL A 86 6.34 -14.67 10.78
N ALA A 87 6.11 -15.96 10.61
CA ALA A 87 7.17 -16.96 10.58
C ALA A 87 8.03 -16.90 9.29
N ASN A 88 7.41 -16.58 8.15
CA ASN A 88 8.09 -16.62 6.85
C ASN A 88 8.68 -15.26 6.41
N ALA A 89 8.17 -14.14 6.89
CA ALA A 89 8.66 -12.82 6.48
C ALA A 89 10.17 -12.61 6.73
N PRO A 90 10.77 -13.03 7.86
CA PRO A 90 12.21 -12.95 8.06
C PRO A 90 12.98 -13.77 7.03
N MET A 91 12.56 -15.00 6.78
CA MET A 91 13.21 -15.93 5.81
C MET A 91 13.15 -15.37 4.40
N PHE A 92 12.01 -14.78 4.02
CA PHE A 92 11.86 -14.10 2.74
C PHE A 92 12.83 -12.92 2.61
N LEU A 93 12.86 -12.03 3.59
CA LEU A 93 13.77 -10.87 3.58
C LEU A 93 15.24 -11.28 3.55
N ASP A 94 15.61 -12.38 4.22
CA ASP A 94 16.95 -12.94 4.16
C ASP A 94 17.27 -13.49 2.76
N SER A 95 16.31 -14.13 2.09
CA SER A 95 16.50 -14.69 0.74
C SER A 95 16.78 -13.62 -0.31
N ILE A 96 16.20 -12.43 -0.15
CA ILE A 96 16.41 -11.26 -1.03
C ILE A 96 17.45 -10.28 -0.47
N LYS A 97 18.18 -10.68 0.58
CA LYS A 97 19.26 -9.91 1.24
C LYS A 97 18.86 -8.54 1.80
N LEU A 98 17.59 -8.31 2.07
CA LEU A 98 17.07 -7.10 2.72
C LEU A 98 17.12 -7.22 4.26
N THR A 99 18.28 -7.51 4.79
CA THR A 99 18.50 -7.72 6.24
C THR A 99 19.14 -6.56 6.95
N LYS A 100 19.73 -5.63 6.19
CA LYS A 100 20.47 -4.47 6.71
C LYS A 100 20.08 -3.21 5.95
N LYS A 101 20.15 -2.07 6.65
CA LYS A 101 19.98 -0.75 6.02
C LYS A 101 21.17 -0.49 5.07
N GLU A 102 20.87 -0.18 3.83
CA GLU A 102 21.78 0.35 2.83
C GLU A 102 21.38 1.77 2.47
N THR A 103 22.32 2.62 2.13
CA THR A 103 22.06 4.06 1.92
C THR A 103 21.33 4.36 0.63
N ASN A 104 21.39 3.44 -0.33
CA ASN A 104 20.83 3.59 -1.68
C ASN A 104 19.69 2.61 -1.98
N VAL A 105 19.17 1.90 -0.97
CA VAL A 105 18.07 0.94 -1.14
C VAL A 105 16.81 1.45 -0.46
N PHE A 106 15.72 1.51 -1.23
CA PHE A 106 14.38 1.89 -0.78
C PHE A 106 13.42 0.75 -1.06
N VAL A 107 12.45 0.52 -0.19
CA VAL A 107 11.54 -0.60 -0.32
C VAL A 107 10.10 -0.10 -0.41
N CYS A 108 9.39 -0.58 -1.44
CA CYS A 108 7.94 -0.44 -1.56
C CYS A 108 7.28 -1.78 -1.26
N VAL A 109 6.44 -1.85 -0.23
CA VAL A 109 5.64 -3.04 0.06
C VAL A 109 4.23 -2.82 -0.48
N ALA A 110 3.90 -3.56 -1.56
CA ALA A 110 2.62 -3.45 -2.24
C ALA A 110 1.69 -4.59 -1.84
N PHE A 111 0.47 -4.30 -1.40
CA PHE A 111 -0.50 -5.31 -1.00
C PHE A 111 -1.95 -4.82 -0.99
N THR A 112 -2.88 -5.78 -1.07
CA THR A 112 -4.30 -5.53 -0.89
C THR A 112 -4.69 -5.72 0.58
N ALA A 113 -5.28 -4.70 1.19
CA ALA A 113 -5.69 -4.72 2.58
C ALA A 113 -6.94 -5.60 2.83
N SER A 114 -7.78 -5.75 1.82
CA SER A 114 -9.03 -6.53 1.89
C SER A 114 -8.84 -8.04 1.83
N GLY A 115 -7.69 -8.52 1.32
CA GLY A 115 -7.36 -9.94 1.19
C GLY A 115 -6.85 -10.58 2.49
N GLY A 116 -6.57 -11.89 2.44
CA GLY A 116 -6.00 -12.66 3.56
C GLY A 116 -4.47 -12.69 3.53
N SER A 117 -3.84 -13.44 2.61
CA SER A 117 -2.39 -13.64 2.57
C SER A 117 -1.62 -12.33 2.33
N GLY A 118 -2.04 -11.53 1.35
CA GLY A 118 -1.36 -10.27 1.02
C GLY A 118 -1.33 -9.28 2.18
N SER A 119 -2.47 -9.10 2.86
CA SER A 119 -2.58 -8.19 4.00
C SER A 119 -1.75 -8.64 5.20
N SER A 120 -1.64 -9.94 5.45
CA SER A 120 -0.84 -10.49 6.55
C SER A 120 0.66 -10.38 6.26
N LEU A 121 1.09 -10.76 5.04
CA LEU A 121 2.48 -10.66 4.59
C LEU A 121 2.96 -9.22 4.49
N GLY A 122 2.13 -8.33 3.90
CA GLY A 122 2.46 -6.91 3.80
C GLY A 122 2.73 -6.25 5.15
N ILE A 123 1.89 -6.54 6.16
CA ILE A 123 2.11 -6.05 7.52
C ILE A 123 3.38 -6.63 8.14
N ALA A 124 3.59 -7.96 8.04
CA ALA A 124 4.74 -8.61 8.67
C ALA A 124 6.07 -8.12 8.08
N ILE A 125 6.16 -8.00 6.76
CA ILE A 125 7.34 -7.51 6.05
C ILE A 125 7.60 -6.03 6.40
N THR A 126 6.58 -5.18 6.33
CA THR A 126 6.70 -3.75 6.68
C THR A 126 7.16 -3.57 8.11
N ASP A 127 6.66 -4.38 9.05
CA ASP A 127 7.03 -4.32 10.46
C ASP A 127 8.51 -4.61 10.70
N ILE A 128 9.05 -5.64 10.02
CA ILE A 128 10.48 -5.99 10.10
C ILE A 128 11.36 -4.92 9.45
N LEU A 129 10.96 -4.40 8.28
CA LEU A 129 11.71 -3.34 7.61
C LEU A 129 11.78 -2.07 8.47
N MET A 130 10.68 -1.67 9.11
CA MET A 130 10.66 -0.57 10.07
C MET A 130 11.60 -0.83 11.24
N GLU A 131 11.59 -2.05 11.81
CA GLU A 131 12.46 -2.41 12.93
C GLU A 131 13.93 -2.33 12.57
N LYS A 132 14.30 -2.76 11.36
CA LYS A 132 15.66 -2.70 10.84
C LYS A 132 16.07 -1.31 10.34
N ASN A 133 15.21 -0.29 10.43
CA ASN A 133 15.41 1.05 9.89
C ASN A 133 15.70 1.07 8.38
N ILE A 134 15.18 0.12 7.65
CA ILE A 134 15.24 0.11 6.18
C ILE A 134 14.18 1.08 5.66
N PRO A 135 14.49 2.01 4.75
CA PRO A 135 13.51 2.94 4.19
C PRO A 135 12.39 2.20 3.50
N VAL A 136 11.19 2.24 4.08
CA VAL A 136 10.02 1.51 3.59
C VAL A 136 8.80 2.41 3.51
N PHE A 137 8.07 2.31 2.41
CA PHE A 137 6.74 2.87 2.25
C PHE A 137 5.78 1.82 1.67
N ASN A 138 4.50 2.01 1.88
CA ASN A 138 3.50 1.06 1.44
C ASN A 138 2.68 1.58 0.26
N LEU A 139 2.27 0.65 -0.58
CA LEU A 139 1.30 0.83 -1.66
C LEU A 139 0.10 -0.09 -1.36
N ILE A 140 -1.02 0.49 -0.93
CA ILE A 140 -2.12 -0.26 -0.33
C ILE A 140 -3.41 -0.08 -1.15
N ILE A 141 -4.05 -1.19 -1.53
CA ILE A 141 -5.43 -1.18 -2.03
C ILE A 141 -6.35 -1.67 -0.92
N GLY A 142 -7.28 -0.82 -0.49
CA GLY A 142 -8.41 -1.19 0.34
C GLY A 142 -9.64 -1.56 -0.49
N ASP A 143 -10.63 -2.12 0.18
CA ASP A 143 -11.95 -2.39 -0.38
C ASP A 143 -12.98 -2.40 0.76
N SER A 144 -14.06 -1.66 0.60
CA SER A 144 -15.16 -1.59 1.55
C SER A 144 -16.48 -2.09 0.95
N GLY A 145 -16.43 -2.79 -0.20
CA GLY A 145 -17.60 -3.23 -0.96
C GLY A 145 -18.42 -4.33 -0.29
N ASP A 146 -17.82 -5.11 0.61
CA ASP A 146 -18.53 -6.09 1.43
C ASP A 146 -18.00 -6.10 2.88
N ALA A 147 -18.75 -6.75 3.78
CA ALA A 147 -18.45 -6.74 5.21
C ALA A 147 -17.09 -7.38 5.57
N LEU A 148 -16.67 -8.42 4.85
CA LEU A 148 -15.38 -9.07 5.09
C LEU A 148 -14.22 -8.18 4.63
N LYS A 149 -14.31 -7.65 3.42
CA LYS A 149 -13.31 -6.75 2.84
C LYS A 149 -13.18 -5.47 3.65
N LEU A 150 -14.32 -4.86 4.05
CA LEU A 150 -14.37 -3.69 4.91
C LEU A 150 -13.66 -3.94 6.24
N ARG A 151 -13.98 -5.04 6.93
CA ARG A 151 -13.35 -5.43 8.20
C ARG A 151 -11.85 -5.64 8.03
N ASN A 152 -11.43 -6.34 6.98
CA ASN A 152 -10.02 -6.59 6.71
C ASN A 152 -9.27 -5.28 6.43
N THR A 153 -9.82 -4.40 5.57
CA THR A 153 -9.21 -3.11 5.24
C THR A 153 -9.03 -2.24 6.48
N GLN A 154 -10.08 -2.08 7.27
CA GLN A 154 -10.03 -1.32 8.52
C GLN A 154 -8.98 -1.89 9.50
N ALA A 155 -8.98 -3.21 9.69
CA ALA A 155 -8.04 -3.87 10.60
C ALA A 155 -6.57 -3.76 10.13
N VAL A 156 -6.31 -3.77 8.82
CA VAL A 156 -4.96 -3.59 8.26
C VAL A 156 -4.43 -2.20 8.55
N LEU A 157 -5.18 -1.16 8.19
CA LEU A 157 -4.75 0.23 8.40
C LEU A 157 -4.56 0.53 9.89
N ALA A 158 -5.48 0.07 10.75
CA ALA A 158 -5.35 0.21 12.20
C ALA A 158 -4.11 -0.52 12.75
N THR A 159 -3.81 -1.73 12.26
CA THR A 159 -2.63 -2.50 12.67
C THR A 159 -1.34 -1.80 12.26
N LEU A 160 -1.25 -1.29 11.03
CA LEU A 160 -0.07 -0.54 10.56
C LEU A 160 0.14 0.72 11.39
N ASN A 161 -0.93 1.47 11.67
CA ASN A 161 -0.85 2.65 12.52
C ASN A 161 -0.36 2.31 13.93
N MET A 162 -0.89 1.25 14.54
CA MET A 162 -0.47 0.77 15.85
C MET A 162 1.00 0.33 15.85
N LYS A 163 1.45 -0.42 14.85
CA LYS A 163 2.84 -0.88 14.76
C LYS A 163 3.82 0.28 14.57
N ALA A 164 3.48 1.25 13.72
CA ALA A 164 4.26 2.46 13.53
C ALA A 164 4.34 3.27 14.84
N THR A 165 3.22 3.45 15.53
CA THR A 165 3.16 4.15 16.82
C THR A 165 3.99 3.46 17.89
N ASN A 166 3.86 2.13 18.05
CA ASN A 166 4.60 1.36 19.05
C ASN A 166 6.11 1.35 18.81
N LYS A 167 6.55 1.46 17.57
CA LYS A 167 7.96 1.55 17.19
C LYS A 167 8.47 2.99 17.17
N ASN A 168 7.64 3.97 17.50
CA ASN A 168 7.94 5.40 17.39
C ASN A 168 8.43 5.78 15.98
N LYS A 169 7.72 5.33 14.95
CA LYS A 169 8.02 5.52 13.53
C LYS A 169 6.90 6.24 12.79
N CYS A 170 7.26 6.97 11.74
CA CYS A 170 6.31 7.47 10.74
C CYS A 170 6.33 6.51 9.54
N LEU A 171 5.22 5.84 9.28
CA LEU A 171 5.07 4.93 8.15
C LEU A 171 4.28 5.62 7.04
N ILE A 172 4.94 5.94 5.95
CA ILE A 172 4.31 6.56 4.79
C ILE A 172 3.60 5.49 3.96
N SER A 173 2.36 5.77 3.56
CA SER A 173 1.57 4.84 2.75
C SER A 173 0.73 5.59 1.71
N TYR A 174 0.78 5.15 0.47
CA TYR A 174 -0.19 5.53 -0.54
C TYR A 174 -1.35 4.54 -0.49
N TYR A 175 -2.56 5.05 -0.32
CA TYR A 175 -3.74 4.23 -0.13
C TYR A 175 -4.84 4.60 -1.11
N VAL A 176 -5.51 3.59 -1.66
CA VAL A 176 -6.70 3.74 -2.50
C VAL A 176 -7.77 2.78 -2.03
N ASN A 177 -9.00 3.26 -1.87
CA ASN A 177 -10.16 2.41 -1.60
C ASN A 177 -10.92 2.12 -2.91
N ASN A 178 -10.95 0.86 -3.34
CA ASN A 178 -11.61 0.46 -4.59
C ASN A 178 -13.12 0.71 -4.58
N ALA A 179 -13.78 0.62 -3.42
CA ALA A 179 -15.23 0.79 -3.31
C ALA A 179 -15.70 2.23 -3.56
N GLU A 180 -14.83 3.23 -3.35
CA GLU A 180 -15.17 4.64 -3.55
C GLU A 180 -15.28 5.04 -5.02
N MET A 181 -14.86 4.16 -5.92
CA MET A 181 -14.78 4.51 -7.36
C MET A 181 -16.11 4.35 -8.09
N ASN A 182 -17.21 3.95 -7.45
CA ASN A 182 -18.58 3.77 -8.01
C ASN A 182 -18.60 3.13 -9.41
N LYS A 183 -17.74 2.13 -9.64
CA LYS A 183 -17.49 1.51 -10.93
C LYS A 183 -17.54 -0.01 -10.81
N SER A 184 -17.62 -0.69 -11.95
CA SER A 184 -17.44 -2.15 -11.95
C SER A 184 -16.07 -2.51 -11.37
N GLN A 185 -15.94 -3.70 -10.79
CA GLN A 185 -14.67 -4.16 -10.20
C GLN A 185 -13.49 -4.02 -11.18
N THR A 186 -13.66 -4.40 -12.44
CA THR A 186 -12.63 -4.29 -13.48
C THR A 186 -12.23 -2.83 -13.75
N GLN A 187 -13.20 -1.90 -13.74
CA GLN A 187 -12.89 -0.48 -13.93
C GLN A 187 -12.18 0.11 -12.72
N ALA A 188 -12.56 -0.28 -11.51
CA ALA A 188 -11.91 0.15 -10.28
C ALA A 188 -10.46 -0.35 -10.21
N GLU A 189 -10.22 -1.62 -10.55
CA GLU A 189 -8.87 -2.19 -10.63
C GLU A 189 -8.00 -1.48 -11.68
N LYS A 190 -8.54 -1.17 -12.87
CA LYS A 190 -7.80 -0.43 -13.90
C LYS A 190 -7.40 0.95 -13.40
N LEU A 191 -8.32 1.70 -12.79
CA LEU A 191 -8.01 3.03 -12.26
C LEU A 191 -6.99 3.00 -11.12
N ALA A 192 -7.08 2.00 -10.23
CA ALA A 192 -6.08 1.81 -9.19
C ALA A 192 -4.70 1.53 -9.81
N ASN A 193 -4.63 0.67 -10.83
CA ASN A 193 -3.40 0.37 -11.53
C ASN A 193 -2.80 1.61 -12.22
N ASP A 194 -3.62 2.42 -12.88
CA ASP A 194 -3.17 3.67 -13.53
C ASP A 194 -2.64 4.68 -12.49
N LYS A 195 -3.33 4.83 -11.35
CA LYS A 195 -2.85 5.66 -10.24
C LYS A 195 -1.52 5.17 -9.69
N PHE A 196 -1.39 3.87 -9.44
CA PHE A 196 -0.16 3.30 -8.90
C PHE A 196 1.01 3.40 -9.87
N LYS A 197 0.78 3.23 -11.16
CA LYS A 197 1.81 3.44 -12.18
C LYS A 197 2.38 4.86 -12.10
N ASN A 198 1.51 5.87 -12.07
CA ASN A 198 1.93 7.27 -12.02
C ASN A 198 2.67 7.59 -10.71
N VAL A 199 2.13 7.14 -9.58
CA VAL A 199 2.74 7.30 -8.26
C VAL A 199 4.13 6.68 -8.22
N MET A 200 4.28 5.46 -8.72
CA MET A 200 5.54 4.75 -8.67
C MET A 200 6.57 5.30 -9.64
N ALA A 201 6.16 5.74 -10.85
CA ALA A 201 7.06 6.45 -11.75
C ALA A 201 7.59 7.75 -11.10
N THR A 202 6.70 8.50 -10.45
CA THR A 202 7.10 9.69 -9.68
C THR A 202 8.06 9.34 -8.54
N MET A 203 7.79 8.27 -7.78
CA MET A 203 8.71 7.81 -6.74
C MET A 203 10.07 7.38 -7.30
N CYS A 204 10.10 6.67 -8.44
CA CYS A 204 11.37 6.30 -9.12
C CYS A 204 12.18 7.54 -9.51
N LEU A 205 11.52 8.61 -9.98
CA LEU A 205 12.18 9.87 -10.28
C LEU A 205 12.77 10.53 -9.02
N PHE A 206 11.98 10.63 -7.94
CA PHE A 206 12.47 11.19 -6.67
C PHE A 206 13.60 10.38 -6.05
N LEU A 207 13.62 9.07 -6.26
CA LEU A 207 14.63 8.15 -5.74
C LEU A 207 15.84 8.00 -6.67
N SER A 208 15.84 8.60 -7.86
CA SER A 208 16.95 8.45 -8.81
C SER A 208 18.29 8.89 -8.27
N GLY A 209 18.31 9.95 -7.43
CA GLY A 209 19.53 10.62 -7.00
C GLY A 209 20.22 11.43 -8.10
N ASP A 210 19.62 11.49 -9.28
CA ASP A 210 20.08 12.24 -10.44
C ASP A 210 19.35 13.59 -10.53
N ASN A 211 19.30 14.27 -9.41
CA ASN A 211 18.73 15.61 -9.31
C ASN A 211 19.60 16.47 -8.41
N GLU A 212 19.68 17.75 -8.71
CA GLU A 212 20.39 18.70 -7.85
C GLU A 212 19.63 18.88 -6.52
N SER A 213 20.37 18.88 -5.42
CA SER A 213 19.88 19.22 -4.06
C SER A 213 18.99 18.19 -3.37
N LEU A 214 18.64 17.06 -3.99
CA LEU A 214 17.98 15.92 -3.32
C LEU A 214 18.82 14.67 -3.49
N ASP A 215 19.45 14.22 -2.41
CA ASP A 215 20.23 12.98 -2.40
C ASP A 215 19.46 11.80 -1.75
N SER A 216 20.08 10.63 -1.75
CA SER A 216 19.51 9.43 -1.12
C SER A 216 19.27 9.60 0.38
N THR A 217 20.04 10.44 1.07
CA THR A 217 19.85 10.75 2.49
C THR A 217 18.58 11.55 2.68
N ASP A 218 18.32 12.53 1.82
CA ASP A 218 17.11 13.35 1.86
C ASP A 218 15.85 12.50 1.63
N MET A 219 15.92 11.56 0.71
CA MET A 219 14.82 10.65 0.43
C MET A 219 14.63 9.60 1.53
N SER A 220 15.74 9.07 2.09
CA SER A 220 15.69 8.19 3.27
C SER A 220 15.03 8.90 4.46
N ASN A 221 15.40 10.14 4.69
CA ASN A 221 14.82 10.95 5.75
C ASN A 221 13.34 11.28 5.48
N PHE A 222 12.95 11.55 4.25
CA PHE A 222 11.55 11.74 3.88
C PHE A 222 10.71 10.49 4.15
N ILE A 223 11.22 9.31 3.82
CA ILE A 223 10.51 8.04 4.01
C ILE A 223 10.49 7.64 5.50
N ASN A 224 11.62 7.78 6.20
CA ASN A 224 11.78 7.46 7.63
C ASN A 224 11.73 8.71 8.51
N GLN A 225 10.76 9.56 8.34
CA GLN A 225 10.67 10.92 8.92
C GLN A 225 11.02 11.04 10.41
N HIS A 226 10.96 9.95 11.16
CA HIS A 226 11.36 9.92 12.57
C HIS A 226 12.86 10.21 12.80
N ASP A 227 13.72 10.05 11.75
CA ASP A 227 15.16 10.31 11.85
C ASP A 227 15.48 11.82 11.90
N TYR A 228 14.52 12.70 11.61
CA TYR A 228 14.68 14.15 11.76
C TYR A 228 14.62 14.55 13.24
N LYS A 229 15.77 14.69 13.87
CA LYS A 229 15.87 15.10 15.28
C LYS A 229 15.28 16.47 15.58
N SER A 230 15.22 17.36 14.58
CA SER A 230 14.65 18.69 14.69
C SER A 230 13.12 18.75 14.55
N ILE A 231 12.52 17.70 13.97
CA ILE A 231 11.08 17.63 13.68
C ILE A 231 10.43 16.66 14.63
N LYS A 232 9.68 17.16 15.60
CA LYS A 232 8.91 16.33 16.53
C LYS A 232 7.62 15.85 15.87
N MET A 233 7.72 14.92 14.92
CA MET A 233 6.56 14.35 14.28
C MET A 233 5.99 13.21 15.13
N PRO A 234 4.66 13.18 15.35
CA PRO A 234 4.03 12.07 16.05
C PRO A 234 4.16 10.78 15.23
N ALA A 235 4.50 9.68 15.91
CA ALA A 235 4.53 8.38 15.29
C ALA A 235 3.15 7.94 14.80
N GLY A 236 3.10 7.16 13.71
CA GLY A 236 1.87 6.64 13.15
C GLY A 236 1.91 6.46 11.65
N LEU A 237 0.73 6.20 11.09
CA LEU A 237 0.53 6.03 9.65
C LEU A 237 0.31 7.38 8.97
N TYR A 238 1.10 7.67 7.95
CA TYR A 238 1.09 8.89 7.15
C TYR A 238 0.60 8.62 5.74
N SER A 239 -0.25 9.49 5.21
CA SER A 239 -0.65 9.42 3.80
C SER A 239 0.40 10.06 2.91
N LEU A 240 0.71 9.41 1.80
CA LEU A 240 1.51 9.95 0.72
C LEU A 240 0.57 10.47 -0.37
N THR A 241 0.72 11.74 -0.76
CA THR A 241 -0.04 12.35 -1.85
C THR A 241 0.89 12.96 -2.89
N PHE A 242 0.40 13.09 -4.11
CA PHE A 242 1.14 13.57 -5.27
C PHE A 242 0.40 14.74 -5.90
N HIS A 243 1.15 15.78 -6.22
CA HIS A 243 0.62 17.00 -6.81
C HIS A 243 1.55 17.46 -7.95
N THR A 244 0.99 18.16 -8.92
CA THR A 244 1.71 18.67 -10.09
C THR A 244 1.40 20.15 -10.28
N GLY A 245 2.38 20.89 -10.80
CA GLY A 245 2.22 22.31 -11.08
C GLY A 245 2.29 23.20 -9.86
N ASN A 246 2.01 24.48 -10.04
CA ASN A 246 2.05 25.52 -9.01
C ASN A 246 0.67 25.79 -8.39
N ASP A 247 -0.29 24.91 -8.57
CA ASP A 247 -1.60 25.07 -7.94
C ASP A 247 -1.50 24.89 -6.42
N ALA A 248 -2.33 25.63 -5.69
CA ALA A 248 -2.39 25.54 -4.24
C ALA A 248 -2.68 24.10 -3.79
N ILE A 249 -1.80 23.54 -2.96
CA ILE A 249 -1.99 22.21 -2.36
C ILE A 249 -2.86 22.40 -1.12
N THR A 250 -4.11 21.95 -1.21
CA THR A 250 -5.03 22.03 -0.09
C THR A 250 -5.09 20.69 0.64
N LEU A 251 -4.74 20.68 1.91
CA LEU A 251 -4.97 19.58 2.83
C LEU A 251 -5.98 20.01 3.90
N PRO A 252 -6.84 19.09 4.39
CA PRO A 252 -7.69 19.38 5.54
C PRO A 252 -6.86 19.81 6.77
N ASP A 253 -7.40 20.73 7.59
CA ASP A 253 -6.69 21.29 8.75
C ASP A 253 -6.15 20.25 9.74
N HIS A 254 -6.80 19.08 9.81
CA HIS A 254 -6.37 17.98 10.66
C HIS A 254 -5.21 17.13 10.08
N CYS A 255 -4.76 17.44 8.85
CA CYS A 255 -3.67 16.74 8.17
C CYS A 255 -2.27 17.30 8.49
N LEU A 256 -2.07 17.76 9.69
CA LEU A 256 -0.79 18.19 10.21
C LEU A 256 -0.21 17.13 11.17
N PRO A 257 1.09 17.01 11.30
CA PRO A 257 2.18 17.68 10.57
C PRO A 257 2.41 17.09 9.18
N THR A 258 3.08 17.85 8.33
CA THR A 258 3.39 17.50 6.95
C THR A 258 4.87 17.72 6.62
N VAL A 259 5.37 16.89 5.69
CA VAL A 259 6.70 17.01 5.10
C VAL A 259 6.57 16.87 3.59
N ALA A 260 7.29 17.67 2.83
CA ALA A 260 7.23 17.63 1.38
C ALA A 260 8.61 17.55 0.71
N ARG A 261 8.60 17.02 -0.49
CA ARG A 261 9.69 17.11 -1.45
C ARG A 261 9.13 17.59 -2.77
N THR A 262 9.90 18.39 -3.47
CA THR A 262 9.54 18.93 -4.78
C THR A 262 10.67 18.69 -5.77
N LEU A 263 10.32 18.26 -6.97
CA LEU A 263 11.21 18.27 -8.12
C LEU A 263 10.72 19.28 -9.14
N THR A 264 11.59 20.18 -9.58
CA THR A 264 11.30 21.19 -10.60
C THR A 264 12.29 21.08 -11.74
N LEU A 265 12.05 21.82 -12.81
CA LEU A 265 13.04 22.00 -13.88
C LEU A 265 14.05 23.07 -13.48
N ALA A 266 15.30 22.90 -13.88
CA ALA A 266 16.36 23.86 -13.60
C ALA A 266 15.97 25.29 -14.06
N GLY A 267 16.14 26.27 -13.17
CA GLY A 267 15.79 27.67 -13.44
C GLY A 267 14.31 28.00 -13.43
N LYS A 268 13.42 27.10 -13.03
CA LYS A 268 11.99 27.37 -12.84
C LYS A 268 11.69 27.67 -11.38
N ASP A 269 10.91 28.73 -11.15
CA ASP A 269 10.40 29.07 -9.85
C ASP A 269 9.34 28.05 -9.37
N VAL A 270 9.35 27.75 -8.08
CA VAL A 270 8.39 26.88 -7.45
C VAL A 270 7.56 27.68 -6.46
N HIS A 271 6.25 27.76 -6.70
CA HIS A 271 5.31 28.21 -5.69
C HIS A 271 4.84 27.00 -4.87
N PHE A 272 5.08 27.07 -3.56
CA PHE A 272 4.67 26.03 -2.63
C PHE A 272 4.11 26.71 -1.37
N ASP A 273 2.80 26.81 -1.30
CA ASP A 273 2.08 27.56 -0.26
C ASP A 273 1.55 26.70 0.89
N LEU A 274 1.79 25.38 0.84
CA LEU A 274 1.45 24.48 1.94
C LEU A 274 2.40 24.68 3.12
N ASN A 275 1.85 24.93 4.32
CA ASN A 275 2.66 24.98 5.53
C ASN A 275 3.17 23.56 5.89
N VAL A 276 4.47 23.36 5.77
CA VAL A 276 5.14 22.07 6.04
C VAL A 276 6.24 22.24 7.07
N LEU A 277 6.47 21.21 7.86
CA LEU A 277 7.56 21.18 8.86
C LEU A 277 8.93 21.11 8.21
N HIS A 278 9.01 20.48 7.06
CA HIS A 278 10.26 20.34 6.30
C HIS A 278 9.98 20.19 4.81
N HIS A 279 10.62 21.05 4.03
CA HIS A 279 10.53 21.04 2.56
C HIS A 279 11.91 21.09 1.95
N LYS A 280 12.15 20.25 0.94
CA LYS A 280 13.33 20.36 0.07
C LYS A 280 12.91 20.33 -1.38
N ILE A 281 13.66 21.09 -2.18
CA ILE A 281 13.44 21.21 -3.63
C ILE A 281 14.71 20.74 -4.33
N GLY A 282 14.54 19.89 -5.33
CA GLY A 282 15.58 19.47 -6.25
C GLY A 282 15.22 19.85 -7.69
N ALA A 283 16.25 20.01 -8.52
CA ALA A 283 16.08 20.25 -9.94
C ALA A 283 16.36 18.97 -10.75
N VAL A 284 15.43 18.61 -11.63
CA VAL A 284 15.59 17.46 -12.55
C VAL A 284 16.53 17.87 -13.68
N THR A 285 17.57 17.07 -13.89
CA THR A 285 18.58 17.27 -14.94
C THR A 285 18.46 16.28 -16.07
N SER A 286 17.79 15.14 -15.87
CA SER A 286 17.62 14.10 -16.88
C SER A 286 16.63 14.51 -17.98
N GLU A 287 17.11 14.63 -19.21
CA GLU A 287 16.28 14.88 -20.39
C GLU A 287 15.24 13.76 -20.61
N ASN A 288 15.62 12.51 -20.31
CA ASN A 288 14.71 11.37 -20.42
C ASN A 288 13.55 11.48 -19.42
N ALA A 289 13.81 11.84 -18.18
CA ALA A 289 12.76 12.06 -17.19
C ALA A 289 11.83 13.20 -17.60
N ILE A 290 12.36 14.30 -18.12
CA ILE A 290 11.58 15.42 -18.62
C ILE A 290 10.70 14.99 -19.81
N ALA A 291 11.23 14.18 -20.73
CA ALA A 291 10.48 13.67 -21.87
C ALA A 291 9.33 12.74 -21.45
N ILE A 292 9.55 11.87 -20.45
CA ILE A 292 8.53 10.92 -19.95
C ILE A 292 7.38 11.64 -19.22
N PHE A 293 7.68 12.60 -18.34
CA PHE A 293 6.65 13.32 -17.59
C PHE A 293 6.05 14.49 -18.38
N GLY A 294 6.80 15.09 -19.28
CA GLY A 294 6.46 16.35 -19.94
C GLY A 294 6.78 17.57 -19.06
N GLU A 295 7.30 18.62 -19.68
CA GLU A 295 7.70 19.86 -18.98
C GLU A 295 6.56 20.49 -18.13
N ASN A 296 5.33 20.42 -18.65
CA ASN A 296 4.16 21.01 -18.00
C ASN A 296 3.72 20.26 -16.72
N SER A 297 4.26 19.07 -16.47
CA SER A 297 3.98 18.32 -15.24
C SER A 297 4.79 18.84 -14.05
N PHE A 298 5.84 19.62 -14.29
CA PHE A 298 6.67 20.20 -13.24
C PHE A 298 6.14 21.56 -12.76
N PRO A 299 6.30 21.86 -11.45
CA PRO A 299 6.94 21.05 -10.43
C PRO A 299 6.09 19.83 -10.00
N LEU A 300 6.79 18.74 -9.64
CA LEU A 300 6.19 17.57 -9.03
C LEU A 300 6.38 17.63 -7.51
N HIS A 301 5.30 17.40 -6.77
CA HIS A 301 5.35 17.43 -5.31
C HIS A 301 4.95 16.07 -4.75
N ILE A 302 5.72 15.58 -3.77
CA ILE A 302 5.31 14.49 -2.90
C ILE A 302 5.14 15.04 -1.49
N VAL A 303 3.98 14.76 -0.89
CA VAL A 303 3.62 15.26 0.43
C VAL A 303 3.23 14.09 1.33
N ALA A 304 3.90 14.00 2.46
CA ALA A 304 3.54 13.06 3.52
C ALA A 304 2.83 13.81 4.65
N SER A 305 1.58 13.45 4.94
CA SER A 305 0.76 14.11 5.96
C SER A 305 0.16 13.12 6.94
N SER A 306 0.07 13.52 8.21
CA SER A 306 -0.75 12.81 9.20
C SER A 306 -2.23 13.17 8.99
N GLY A 307 -3.13 12.35 9.51
CA GLY A 307 -4.56 12.71 9.56
C GLY A 307 -5.41 11.95 8.55
N LEU A 308 -5.17 12.07 7.24
CA LEU A 308 -6.01 11.44 6.20
C LEU A 308 -6.25 9.94 6.45
N LEU A 309 -5.20 9.16 6.67
CA LEU A 309 -5.36 7.72 6.93
C LEU A 309 -5.95 7.44 8.32
N LYS A 310 -5.79 8.32 9.30
CA LYS A 310 -6.47 8.19 10.59
C LYS A 310 -7.97 8.45 10.43
N GLU A 311 -8.36 9.41 9.63
CA GLU A 311 -9.75 9.67 9.30
C GLU A 311 -10.37 8.51 8.53
N GLU A 312 -9.67 7.98 7.53
CA GLU A 312 -10.10 6.77 6.80
C GLU A 312 -10.33 5.58 7.74
N ILE A 313 -9.40 5.32 8.67
CA ILE A 313 -9.56 4.26 9.69
C ILE A 313 -10.84 4.49 10.50
N ALA A 314 -11.11 5.74 10.90
CA ALA A 314 -12.29 6.07 11.70
C ALA A 314 -13.59 5.91 10.88
N GLN A 315 -13.59 6.30 9.62
CA GLN A 315 -14.73 6.11 8.70
C GLN A 315 -15.01 4.64 8.46
N LEU A 316 -13.99 3.83 8.15
CA LEU A 316 -14.12 2.39 7.98
C LEU A 316 -14.62 1.69 9.26
N ALA A 317 -14.21 2.16 10.44
CA ALA A 317 -14.69 1.65 11.71
C ALA A 317 -16.20 1.92 11.90
N LYS A 318 -16.67 3.12 11.56
CA LYS A 318 -18.11 3.46 11.61
C LYS A 318 -18.92 2.60 10.63
N LEU A 319 -18.42 2.42 9.41
CA LEU A 319 -19.07 1.55 8.42
C LEU A 319 -19.13 0.09 8.89
N ASN A 320 -18.07 -0.40 9.51
CA ASN A 320 -18.02 -1.76 10.05
C ASN A 320 -19.02 -1.96 11.19
N GLN A 321 -19.14 -1.00 12.10
CA GLN A 321 -20.16 -1.01 13.16
C GLN A 321 -21.57 -1.01 12.60
N ALA A 322 -21.86 -0.15 11.61
CA ALA A 322 -23.15 -0.11 10.94
C ALA A 322 -23.48 -1.41 10.21
N SER A 323 -22.49 -2.04 9.56
CA SER A 323 -22.64 -3.33 8.90
C SER A 323 -22.95 -4.46 9.90
N ALA A 324 -22.26 -4.49 11.04
CA ALA A 324 -22.47 -5.46 12.09
C ALA A 324 -23.87 -5.31 12.72
N GLN A 325 -24.32 -4.07 12.95
CA GLN A 325 -25.67 -3.80 13.45
C GLN A 325 -26.76 -4.32 12.49
N ARG A 326 -26.66 -4.02 11.19
CA ARG A 326 -27.60 -4.53 10.17
C ARG A 326 -27.64 -6.05 10.14
N GLN A 327 -26.50 -6.73 10.30
CA GLN A 327 -26.46 -8.19 10.35
C GLN A 327 -27.18 -8.74 11.59
N ASN A 328 -27.04 -8.07 12.73
CA ASN A 328 -27.73 -8.46 13.96
C ASN A 328 -29.23 -8.22 13.87
N ASP A 329 -29.65 -7.09 13.30
CA ASP A 329 -31.06 -6.75 13.07
C ASP A 329 -31.72 -7.78 12.13
N LEU A 330 -31.03 -8.18 11.04
CA LEU A 330 -31.51 -9.22 10.14
C LEU A 330 -31.63 -10.58 10.83
N LYS A 331 -30.66 -10.95 11.68
CA LYS A 331 -30.73 -12.22 12.43
C LYS A 331 -31.89 -12.23 13.41
N SER A 332 -32.13 -11.13 14.13
CA SER A 332 -33.28 -11.02 15.05
C SER A 332 -34.61 -11.15 14.30
N THR A 333 -34.74 -10.47 13.17
CA THR A 333 -35.96 -10.55 12.32
C THR A 333 -36.18 -11.96 11.77
N MET A 334 -35.13 -12.69 11.41
CA MET A 334 -35.26 -14.09 10.93
C MET A 334 -35.61 -15.07 12.05
N ILE A 335 -35.22 -14.80 13.29
CA ILE A 335 -35.55 -15.66 14.44
C ILE A 335 -37.00 -15.41 14.88
N GLU A 336 -37.54 -14.20 14.71
CA GLU A 336 -38.90 -13.82 15.07
C GLU A 336 -39.95 -14.22 14.00
N ALA A 337 -39.51 -14.63 12.80
CA ALA A 337 -40.45 -15.12 11.79
C ALA A 337 -41.05 -16.45 12.31
N PRO A 338 -42.39 -16.51 12.56
CA PRO A 338 -43.01 -17.75 13.00
C PRO A 338 -42.78 -18.79 11.92
N VAL A 339 -42.26 -19.96 12.33
CA VAL A 339 -42.34 -21.17 11.50
C VAL A 339 -43.80 -21.45 11.28
N GLN A 340 -44.37 -21.01 10.16
CA GLN A 340 -45.68 -21.50 9.73
C GLN A 340 -45.48 -23.00 9.52
N SER A 341 -46.02 -23.75 10.50
CA SER A 341 -46.21 -25.18 10.33
C SER A 341 -47.02 -25.37 9.05
N ILE A 342 -46.38 -25.88 8.03
CA ILE A 342 -47.10 -26.48 6.89
C ILE A 342 -47.83 -27.63 7.53
N GLN A 343 -49.14 -27.42 7.79
CA GLN A 343 -50.04 -28.51 8.04
C GLN A 343 -50.07 -29.28 6.72
N ASP A 344 -49.56 -30.51 6.77
CA ASP A 344 -49.79 -31.51 5.74
C ASP A 344 -51.32 -31.66 5.59
N GLU A 345 -51.88 -30.97 4.63
CA GLU A 345 -53.20 -31.34 4.12
C GLU A 345 -53.04 -32.63 3.34
N ASP A 346 -53.69 -33.64 3.86
CA ASP A 346 -53.96 -34.94 3.25
C ASP A 346 -54.14 -34.80 1.74
N THR A 347 -53.27 -35.42 0.99
CA THR A 347 -53.56 -35.85 -0.37
C THR A 347 -53.62 -37.36 -0.43
N ASP A 348 -54.71 -37.93 0.10
CA ASP A 348 -55.32 -39.07 -0.54
C ASP A 348 -55.75 -38.62 -1.93
N MET A 349 -55.19 -39.17 -2.96
CA MET A 349 -55.87 -39.58 -4.20
C MET A 349 -54.90 -40.15 -5.26
N PHE A 350 -55.14 -41.43 -5.48
CA PHE A 350 -55.29 -42.16 -6.75
C PHE A 350 -54.03 -42.51 -7.61
N PHE A 351 -53.93 -43.85 -7.67
CA PHE A 351 -53.40 -44.72 -8.69
C PHE A 351 -51.92 -44.85 -8.90
#